data_62473dec43f7b8346514a45722dd14c3
#
_entry.id   62473dec43f7b8346514a45722dd14c3
#
_cell.length_a   1.000
_cell.length_b   1.000
_cell.length_c   1.000
_cell.angle_alpha   90.00
_cell.angle_beta   90.00
_cell.angle_gamma   90.00
#
_symmetry.space_group_name_H-M   'P 1'
#
loop_
_entity.id
_entity.type
_entity.pdbx_description
1 polymer ?
#
loop_
_entity_poly.entity_id
_entity_poly.type
_entity_poly.pdbx_seq_one_letter_code
_entity_poly.pdbx_strand_id
1 'polypeptide(L)'
;MNDRLEYVVVYIIHSGVRFKLGDVPAMSRRTFKPTRSQLGTGGVVTLGAGRREGAIDQVTQPLSLLPGSNASWTVRARWIEQPVVR
;
A
#
# COMPACT_ATOMS: atom_id res chain seq x y z
N MET A 1 0.63 8.40 2.92
CA MET A 1 1.67 9.43 3.11
C MET A 1 3.04 8.78 3.09
N ASN A 2 3.95 9.29 2.29
CA ASN A 2 5.34 8.84 2.32
C ASN A 2 6.17 9.80 3.19
N ASP A 3 6.57 9.32 4.37
CA ASP A 3 7.36 10.08 5.34
C ASP A 3 8.86 9.73 5.22
N ARG A 4 9.29 9.31 4.03
CA ARG A 4 10.68 9.00 3.72
C ARG A 4 11.27 10.10 2.85
N LEU A 5 12.60 10.18 2.81
CA LEU A 5 13.34 11.16 2.02
C LEU A 5 13.45 10.79 0.54
N GLU A 6 12.94 9.63 0.15
CA GLU A 6 12.95 9.13 -1.21
C GLU A 6 11.54 8.67 -1.62
N TYR A 7 11.27 8.56 -2.92
CA TYR A 7 9.99 8.05 -3.36
C TYR A 7 9.82 6.59 -2.96
N VAL A 8 8.56 6.15 -2.84
CA VAL A 8 8.24 4.74 -2.62
C VAL A 8 7.26 4.27 -3.68
N VAL A 9 7.36 3.00 -4.03
CA VAL A 9 6.40 2.32 -4.90
C VAL A 9 5.46 1.54 -4.00
N VAL A 10 4.16 1.71 -4.18
CA VAL A 10 3.12 1.12 -3.33
C VAL A 10 2.42 0.00 -4.08
N TYR A 11 2.17 -1.10 -3.38
CA TYR A 11 1.55 -2.30 -3.93
C TYR A 11 0.37 -2.75 -3.07
N ILE A 12 -0.60 -3.39 -3.73
CA ILE A 12 -1.56 -4.28 -3.07
C ILE A 12 -1.12 -5.70 -3.34
N ILE A 13 -1.10 -6.52 -2.29
CA ILE A 13 -0.73 -7.93 -2.37
C ILE A 13 -1.95 -8.76 -1.99
N HIS A 14 -2.36 -9.63 -2.90
CA HIS A 14 -3.51 -10.51 -2.71
C HIS A 14 -3.18 -11.89 -3.27
N SER A 15 -3.32 -12.92 -2.43
CA SER A 15 -3.04 -14.32 -2.83
C SER A 15 -1.68 -14.49 -3.50
N GLY A 16 -0.66 -13.81 -2.99
CA GLY A 16 0.70 -13.88 -3.52
C GLY A 16 0.93 -13.06 -4.78
N VAL A 17 -0.08 -12.39 -5.30
CA VAL A 17 0.04 -11.53 -6.48
C VAL A 17 0.18 -10.08 -6.04
N ARG A 18 1.15 -9.39 -6.63
CA ARG A 18 1.41 -7.98 -6.36
C ARG A 18 0.84 -7.13 -7.48
N PHE A 19 0.06 -6.13 -7.10
CA PHE A 19 -0.45 -5.13 -8.04
C PHE A 19 0.15 -3.78 -7.67
N LYS A 20 0.90 -3.19 -8.59
CA LYS A 20 1.46 -1.85 -8.39
C LYS A 20 0.33 -0.83 -8.39
N LEU A 21 0.22 -0.05 -7.33
CA LEU A 21 -0.72 1.07 -7.26
C LEU A 21 -0.11 2.34 -7.85
N GLY A 22 1.16 2.58 -7.60
CA GLY A 22 1.86 3.74 -8.13
C GLY A 22 3.00 4.19 -7.23
N ASP A 23 3.58 5.34 -7.57
CA ASP A 23 4.70 5.93 -6.85
C ASP A 23 4.19 7.07 -5.97
N VAL A 24 4.79 7.22 -4.80
CA VAL A 24 4.55 8.37 -3.93
C VAL A 24 5.88 9.10 -3.75
N PRO A 25 6.00 10.35 -4.20
CA PRO A 25 7.23 11.11 -4.02
C PRO A 25 7.60 11.28 -2.55
N ALA A 26 8.86 11.60 -2.29
CA ALA A 26 9.36 11.84 -0.95
C ALA A 26 8.52 12.92 -0.24
N MET A 27 8.20 12.68 1.02
CA MET A 27 7.45 13.61 1.89
C MET A 27 6.11 14.05 1.28
N SER A 28 5.49 13.19 0.47
CA SER A 28 4.27 13.50 -0.27
C SER A 28 3.16 12.52 0.04
N ARG A 29 1.97 12.88 -0.40
CA ARG A 29 0.76 12.08 -0.23
C ARG A 29 0.13 11.84 -1.59
N ARG A 30 -0.38 10.64 -1.80
CA ARG A 30 -1.10 10.28 -3.01
C ARG A 30 -2.25 9.34 -2.65
N THR A 31 -3.38 9.48 -3.33
CA THR A 31 -4.56 8.63 -3.13
C THR A 31 -4.66 7.62 -4.27
N PHE A 32 -4.91 6.36 -3.93
CA PHE A 32 -5.12 5.28 -4.90
C PHE A 32 -6.49 4.67 -4.70
N LYS A 33 -7.12 4.25 -5.79
CA LYS A 33 -8.42 3.58 -5.78
C LYS A 33 -8.24 2.17 -6.36
N PRO A 34 -8.10 1.15 -5.50
CA PRO A 34 -7.94 -0.22 -5.98
C PRO A 34 -9.17 -0.71 -6.75
N THR A 35 -8.94 -1.52 -7.76
CA THR A 35 -10.00 -2.16 -8.52
C THR A 35 -10.44 -3.45 -7.82
N ARG A 36 -11.58 -4.01 -8.22
CA ARG A 36 -12.06 -5.28 -7.69
C ARG A 36 -11.07 -6.43 -7.93
N SER A 37 -10.43 -6.45 -9.09
CA SER A 37 -9.44 -7.48 -9.40
C SER A 37 -8.22 -7.40 -8.50
N GLN A 38 -7.84 -6.20 -8.05
CA GLN A 38 -6.73 -6.01 -7.12
C GLN A 38 -7.11 -6.42 -5.68
N LEU A 39 -8.37 -6.21 -5.29
CA LEU A 39 -8.83 -6.53 -3.94
C LEU A 39 -9.22 -8.00 -3.77
N GLY A 40 -9.56 -8.68 -4.86
CA GLY A 40 -10.06 -10.05 -4.81
C GLY A 40 -11.47 -10.15 -4.23
N THR A 41 -11.97 -11.39 -4.12
CA THR A 41 -13.35 -11.63 -3.64
C THR A 41 -13.49 -11.50 -2.14
N GLY A 42 -12.43 -11.78 -1.38
CA GLY A 42 -12.46 -11.71 0.09
C GLY A 42 -12.21 -10.32 0.67
N GLY A 43 -11.70 -9.41 -0.14
CA GLY A 43 -11.37 -8.06 0.33
C GLY A 43 -10.22 -7.98 1.33
N VAL A 44 -9.55 -9.09 1.62
CA VAL A 44 -8.42 -9.13 2.54
C VAL A 44 -7.13 -9.04 1.74
N VAL A 45 -6.38 -7.99 1.99
CA VAL A 45 -5.14 -7.69 1.25
C VAL A 45 -4.04 -7.26 2.21
N THR A 46 -2.81 -7.24 1.70
CA THR A 46 -1.66 -6.68 2.38
C THR A 46 -1.15 -5.52 1.53
N LEU A 47 -0.73 -4.45 2.17
CA LEU A 47 -0.07 -3.35 1.48
C LEU A 47 1.44 -3.50 1.58
N GLY A 48 2.12 -3.19 0.51
CA GLY A 48 3.58 -3.21 0.47
C GLY A 48 4.14 -1.91 -0.08
N ALA A 49 5.35 -1.57 0.33
CA ALA A 49 6.07 -0.42 -0.18
C ALA A 49 7.54 -0.74 -0.32
N GLY A 50 8.18 -0.17 -1.33
CA GLY A 50 9.60 -0.33 -1.58
C GLY A 50 10.20 0.89 -2.25
N ARG A 51 11.53 0.97 -2.25
CA ARG A 51 12.26 2.12 -2.81
C ARG A 51 12.36 2.11 -4.32
N ARG A 52 12.11 0.98 -4.94
CA ARG A 52 12.14 0.80 -6.40
C ARG A 52 11.14 -0.25 -6.81
N GLU A 53 10.77 -0.22 -8.06
CA GLU A 53 9.81 -1.16 -8.61
C GLU A 53 10.29 -2.61 -8.45
N GLY A 54 9.39 -3.46 -7.97
CA GLY A 54 9.67 -4.87 -7.73
C GLY A 54 10.32 -5.18 -6.39
N ALA A 55 10.83 -4.18 -5.67
CA ALA A 55 11.47 -4.37 -4.37
C ALA A 55 10.54 -3.89 -3.26
N ILE A 56 10.02 -4.81 -2.45
CA ILE A 56 9.16 -4.48 -1.32
C ILE A 56 9.96 -4.67 -0.05
N ASP A 57 10.13 -3.60 0.72
CA ASP A 57 10.87 -3.63 1.99
C ASP A 57 9.98 -3.44 3.22
N GLN A 58 8.72 -3.06 3.03
CA GLN A 58 7.74 -2.95 4.11
C GLN A 58 6.43 -3.59 3.68
N VAL A 59 5.83 -4.36 4.58
CA VAL A 59 4.56 -5.04 4.34
C VAL A 59 3.70 -4.87 5.58
N THR A 60 2.43 -4.49 5.40
CA THR A 60 1.48 -4.38 6.50
C THR A 60 0.94 -5.75 6.91
N GLN A 61 0.26 -5.79 8.05
CA GLN A 61 -0.59 -6.94 8.38
C GLN A 61 -1.78 -6.98 7.42
N PRO A 62 -2.39 -8.16 7.21
CA PRO A 62 -3.59 -8.25 6.39
C PRO A 62 -4.69 -7.33 6.89
N LEU A 63 -5.36 -6.67 5.97
CA LEU A 63 -6.47 -5.76 6.28
C LEU A 63 -7.60 -5.95 5.28
N SER A 64 -8.83 -5.63 5.70
CA SER A 64 -10.00 -5.71 4.84
C SER A 64 -10.17 -4.38 4.11
N LEU A 65 -10.17 -4.45 2.79
CA LEU A 65 -10.49 -3.32 1.92
C LEU A 65 -11.58 -3.74 0.96
N LEU A 66 -12.70 -3.03 0.99
CA LEU A 66 -13.81 -3.25 0.07
C LEU A 66 -13.85 -2.10 -0.93
N PRO A 67 -14.44 -2.30 -2.12
CA PRO A 67 -14.64 -1.20 -3.06
C PRO A 67 -15.39 -0.05 -2.36
N GLY A 68 -14.83 1.16 -2.45
CA GLY A 68 -15.37 2.33 -1.77
C GLY A 68 -14.84 2.59 -0.38
N SER A 69 -14.09 1.66 0.22
CA SER A 69 -13.41 1.89 1.49
C SER A 69 -12.24 2.86 1.31
N ASN A 70 -11.95 3.61 2.37
CA ASN A 70 -10.78 4.48 2.42
C ASN A 70 -9.76 3.92 3.41
N ALA A 71 -8.52 3.87 3.00
CA ALA A 71 -7.41 3.48 3.86
C ALA A 71 -6.34 4.56 3.83
N SER A 72 -5.80 4.88 4.99
CA SER A 72 -4.67 5.78 5.13
C SER A 72 -3.48 5.03 5.68
N TRP A 73 -2.34 5.14 5.03
CA TRP A 73 -1.11 4.48 5.45
C TRP A 73 0.06 5.44 5.32
N THR A 74 0.83 5.55 6.41
CA THR A 74 2.06 6.33 6.40
C THR A 74 3.24 5.38 6.33
N VAL A 75 4.06 5.53 5.30
CA VAL A 75 5.28 4.74 5.13
C VAL A 75 6.40 5.44 5.87
N ARG A 76 6.96 4.74 6.87
CA ARG A 76 8.03 5.26 7.72
C ARG A 76 9.37 4.63 7.33
N ALA A 77 10.47 5.33 7.64
CA ALA A 77 11.80 4.85 7.32
C ALA A 77 12.28 3.75 8.27
N ARG A 78 11.81 3.74 9.52
CA ARG A 78 12.38 2.90 10.59
C ARG A 78 11.44 1.84 11.15
N TRP A 79 10.14 1.94 10.88
CA TRP A 79 9.16 0.97 11.38
C TRP A 79 7.97 0.90 10.41
N ILE A 80 7.20 -0.16 10.56
CA ILE A 80 5.99 -0.35 9.77
C ILE A 80 4.82 0.16 10.59
N GLU A 81 4.14 1.19 10.07
CA GLU A 81 2.92 1.70 10.64
C GLU A 81 1.74 1.02 9.97
N GLN A 82 0.76 0.60 10.76
CA GLN A 82 -0.40 -0.07 10.19
C GLN A 82 -1.37 0.95 9.60
N PRO A 83 -1.99 0.64 8.45
CA PRO A 83 -2.94 1.55 7.84
C PRO A 83 -4.23 1.64 8.65
N VAL A 84 -4.91 2.78 8.50
CA VAL A 84 -6.23 3.02 9.09
C VAL A 84 -7.26 2.91 7.97
N VAL A 85 -8.24 2.04 8.14
CA VAL A 85 -9.34 1.83 7.18
C VAL A 85 -10.58 2.53 7.70
N ARG A 86 -11.24 3.27 6.84
CA ARG A 86 -12.47 4.00 7.15
C ARG A 86 -13.58 3.71 6.16
#